data_6267208c14c6dd40536846cdfac9a129
#
_entry.id   6267208c14c6dd40536846cdfac9a129
#
_cell.length_a   1.000
_cell.length_b   1.000
_cell.length_c   1.000
_cell.angle_alpha   90.00
_cell.angle_beta   90.00
_cell.angle_gamma   90.00
#
_symmetry.space_group_name_H-M   'P 1'
#
loop_
_entity.id
_entity.type
_entity.pdbx_description
1 polymer ?
#
loop_
_entity_poly.entity_id
_entity_poly.type
_entity_poly.pdbx_seq_one_letter_code
_entity_poly.pdbx_strand_id
1 'polypeptide(L)'
;EEVGLAGWYYVWGWYYRISPQDYSLRELVEHAKSDTKVCNFEMHSIFFTEICKSIEEKGWVDIEAEYYRMLNSVYLSSPEKLNNEFAIVRTKLIEYLTSVQDSNINDSIVNQATRECMMAPFCANEISIEGRAKWNEFLKCRIEDEYLSDTIKLYGESEDSEKIKQVSDFKKVQRGQIDNMGIGSINGNELPSAMLYPDRIMLLNFNYTKTADMYMPADEHHFPINHIHGHLDNPDSVIFGYGDELDNKYQEISSLNNNELLKNIKSIRYLEDVNYRNVLEFVESAPYQIYIMGH
;
A
#
# COMPACT_ATOMS: atom_id res chain seq x y z
N GLU A 1 25.96 -15.29 10.74
CA GLU A 1 26.19 -16.70 10.31
C GLU A 1 25.30 -16.92 9.10
N GLU A 2 25.93 -17.05 7.94
CA GLU A 2 25.27 -17.33 6.68
C GLU A 2 24.41 -18.58 6.84
N VAL A 3 23.13 -18.52 6.49
CA VAL A 3 22.34 -19.70 6.19
C VAL A 3 22.94 -20.30 4.92
N GLY A 4 24.04 -20.99 5.10
CA GLY A 4 24.72 -21.63 4.01
C GLY A 4 23.91 -22.84 3.56
N LEU A 5 23.19 -22.74 2.47
CA LEU A 5 22.87 -23.88 1.63
C LEU A 5 24.21 -24.41 1.03
N ALA A 6 25.01 -25.05 1.84
CA ALA A 6 26.20 -25.74 1.38
C ALA A 6 25.81 -27.19 1.09
N GLY A 7 25.36 -27.45 -0.09
CA GLY A 7 25.21 -28.81 -0.61
C GLY A 7 26.50 -29.29 -1.26
N TRP A 8 26.76 -30.56 -1.13
CA TRP A 8 27.82 -31.27 -1.88
C TRP A 8 27.15 -32.37 -2.68
N TYR A 9 27.50 -32.50 -3.95
CA TYR A 9 27.10 -33.66 -4.73
C TYR A 9 28.30 -34.51 -5.11
N TYR A 10 28.08 -35.82 -5.21
CA TYR A 10 29.12 -36.79 -5.50
C TYR A 10 28.91 -37.37 -6.91
N VAL A 11 29.89 -37.16 -7.77
CA VAL A 11 29.89 -37.73 -9.12
C VAL A 11 31.25 -38.40 -9.36
N TRP A 12 31.24 -39.70 -9.64
CA TRP A 12 32.44 -40.45 -10.00
C TRP A 12 33.62 -40.34 -9.01
N GLY A 13 33.31 -40.27 -7.70
CA GLY A 13 34.35 -40.19 -6.67
C GLY A 13 34.79 -38.78 -6.28
N TRP A 14 34.14 -37.74 -6.78
CA TRP A 14 34.42 -36.33 -6.45
C TRP A 14 33.21 -35.64 -5.81
N TYR A 15 33.51 -34.81 -4.81
CA TYR A 15 32.49 -33.93 -4.19
C TYR A 15 32.58 -32.55 -4.80
N TYR A 16 31.47 -32.06 -5.25
CA TYR A 16 31.32 -30.69 -5.77
C TYR A 16 30.45 -29.88 -4.86
N ARG A 17 30.87 -28.64 -4.57
CA ARG A 17 30.05 -27.68 -3.81
C ARG A 17 29.02 -27.10 -4.74
N ILE A 18 27.73 -27.16 -4.35
CA ILE A 18 26.66 -26.46 -5.06
C ILE A 18 26.73 -24.99 -4.65
N SER A 19 26.85 -24.10 -5.63
CA SER A 19 26.66 -22.68 -5.41
C SER A 19 25.16 -22.37 -5.45
N PRO A 20 24.59 -21.76 -4.40
CA PRO A 20 23.17 -21.36 -4.42
C PRO A 20 22.82 -20.40 -5.56
N GLN A 21 23.81 -19.75 -6.17
CA GLN A 21 23.63 -18.81 -7.29
C GLN A 21 23.32 -19.52 -8.62
N ASP A 22 23.59 -20.82 -8.71
CA ASP A 22 23.43 -21.59 -9.95
C ASP A 22 22.05 -22.23 -10.09
N TYR A 23 21.21 -22.19 -9.05
CA TYR A 23 19.91 -22.86 -9.01
C TYR A 23 18.83 -21.96 -8.44
N SER A 24 17.64 -21.99 -9.02
CA SER A 24 16.44 -21.42 -8.40
C SER A 24 16.06 -22.22 -7.14
N LEU A 25 15.34 -21.60 -6.22
CA LEU A 25 14.84 -22.28 -5.01
C LEU A 25 14.03 -23.54 -5.37
N ARG A 26 13.24 -23.49 -6.44
CA ARG A 26 12.48 -24.63 -6.93
C ARG A 26 13.35 -25.78 -7.38
N GLU A 27 14.39 -25.49 -8.15
CA GLU A 27 15.35 -26.51 -8.59
C GLU A 27 16.10 -27.13 -7.41
N LEU A 28 16.48 -26.32 -6.39
CA LEU A 28 17.10 -26.83 -5.17
C LEU A 28 16.16 -27.77 -4.40
N VAL A 29 14.88 -27.43 -4.30
CA VAL A 29 13.86 -28.27 -3.64
C VAL A 29 13.63 -29.57 -4.44
N GLU A 30 13.56 -29.51 -5.75
CA GLU A 30 13.43 -30.67 -6.64
C GLU A 30 14.68 -31.58 -6.55
N HIS A 31 15.88 -30.99 -6.48
CA HIS A 31 17.10 -31.74 -6.26
C HIS A 31 17.18 -32.41 -4.88
N ALA A 32 16.71 -31.73 -3.84
CA ALA A 32 16.64 -32.28 -2.48
C ALA A 32 15.70 -33.50 -2.38
N LYS A 33 14.70 -33.59 -3.25
CA LYS A 33 13.71 -34.70 -3.30
C LYS A 33 14.07 -35.81 -4.23
N SER A 34 14.92 -35.55 -5.25
CA SER A 34 15.37 -36.61 -6.14
C SER A 34 16.14 -37.63 -5.31
N ASP A 35 15.64 -38.87 -5.26
CA ASP A 35 16.18 -40.01 -4.52
C ASP A 35 17.54 -40.50 -5.13
N THR A 36 18.10 -39.69 -6.01
CA THR A 36 19.46 -39.89 -6.51
C THR A 36 20.39 -39.50 -5.38
N LYS A 37 21.01 -40.47 -4.75
CA LYS A 37 22.04 -40.45 -3.69
C LYS A 37 23.19 -39.43 -3.87
N VAL A 38 22.93 -38.32 -4.54
CA VAL A 38 23.94 -37.38 -5.02
C VAL A 38 23.93 -36.08 -4.23
N CYS A 39 22.84 -35.73 -3.55
CA CYS A 39 22.77 -34.51 -2.72
C CYS A 39 22.14 -34.82 -1.36
N ASN A 40 22.91 -34.64 -0.30
CA ASN A 40 22.38 -34.60 1.05
C ASN A 40 22.21 -33.13 1.46
N PHE A 41 20.97 -32.64 1.48
CA PHE A 41 20.65 -31.36 2.08
C PHE A 41 20.16 -31.59 3.50
N GLU A 42 20.85 -31.01 4.46
CA GLU A 42 20.37 -30.97 5.84
C GLU A 42 19.65 -29.67 6.07
N MET A 43 18.33 -29.72 6.19
CA MET A 43 17.51 -28.56 6.44
C MET A 43 17.43 -28.31 7.96
N HIS A 44 18.14 -27.29 8.44
CA HIS A 44 18.18 -26.93 9.85
C HIS A 44 17.03 -26.00 10.28
N SER A 45 16.38 -25.32 9.33
CA SER A 45 15.25 -24.42 9.56
C SER A 45 13.95 -25.14 9.28
N ILE A 46 13.11 -25.29 10.30
CA ILE A 46 11.77 -25.84 10.15
C ILE A 46 10.90 -24.84 9.34
N PHE A 47 11.07 -23.55 9.58
CA PHE A 47 10.32 -22.51 8.85
C PHE A 47 10.62 -22.56 7.35
N PHE A 48 11.91 -22.63 6.97
CA PHE A 48 12.29 -22.78 5.57
C PHE A 48 11.77 -24.09 4.96
N THR A 49 11.76 -25.18 5.71
CA THR A 49 11.17 -26.45 5.27
C THR A 49 9.68 -26.32 4.95
N GLU A 50 8.92 -25.61 5.78
CA GLU A 50 7.48 -25.40 5.54
C GLU A 50 7.23 -24.46 4.34
N ILE A 51 8.05 -23.43 4.17
CA ILE A 51 8.04 -22.59 2.96
C ILE A 51 8.24 -23.46 1.70
N CYS A 52 9.24 -24.32 1.69
CA CYS A 52 9.52 -25.22 0.57
C CYS A 52 8.35 -26.17 0.27
N LYS A 53 7.72 -26.72 1.31
CA LYS A 53 6.54 -27.59 1.15
C LYS A 53 5.36 -26.82 0.55
N SER A 54 5.09 -25.59 1.02
CA SER A 54 4.01 -24.76 0.48
C SER A 54 4.23 -24.44 -0.99
N ILE A 55 5.46 -24.09 -1.38
CA ILE A 55 5.83 -23.85 -2.80
C ILE A 55 5.60 -25.10 -3.63
N GLU A 56 5.95 -26.28 -3.08
CA GLU A 56 5.77 -27.54 -3.79
C GLU A 56 4.31 -27.89 -4.01
N GLU A 57 3.50 -27.77 -2.98
CA GLU A 57 2.09 -28.17 -3.00
C GLU A 57 1.21 -27.20 -3.79
N LYS A 58 1.48 -25.90 -3.69
CA LYS A 58 0.62 -24.82 -4.20
C LYS A 58 1.25 -24.04 -5.36
N GLY A 59 2.56 -24.16 -5.56
CA GLY A 59 3.32 -23.35 -6.51
C GLY A 59 3.67 -21.95 -6.02
N TRP A 60 3.23 -21.57 -4.81
CA TRP A 60 3.49 -20.29 -4.16
C TRP A 60 3.41 -20.40 -2.64
N VAL A 61 3.86 -19.39 -1.93
CA VAL A 61 3.77 -19.33 -0.46
C VAL A 61 3.45 -17.90 -0.02
N ASP A 62 2.52 -17.79 0.91
CA ASP A 62 2.36 -16.60 1.72
C ASP A 62 3.24 -16.76 2.97
N ILE A 63 4.38 -16.07 2.96
CA ILE A 63 5.40 -16.19 4.00
C ILE A 63 4.88 -15.64 5.33
N GLU A 64 4.09 -14.58 5.32
CA GLU A 64 3.55 -13.96 6.53
C GLU A 64 2.49 -14.87 7.18
N ALA A 65 1.59 -15.43 6.37
CA ALA A 65 0.60 -16.39 6.85
C ALA A 65 1.28 -17.68 7.38
N GLU A 66 2.32 -18.16 6.72
CA GLU A 66 3.07 -19.34 7.16
C GLU A 66 3.81 -19.08 8.47
N TYR A 67 4.44 -17.90 8.61
CA TYR A 67 5.05 -17.47 9.87
C TYR A 67 4.01 -17.47 11.01
N TYR A 68 2.84 -16.87 10.78
CA TYR A 68 1.76 -16.82 11.78
C TYR A 68 1.22 -18.20 12.16
N ARG A 69 1.05 -19.07 11.17
CA ARG A 69 0.66 -20.47 11.40
C ARG A 69 1.66 -21.20 12.31
N MET A 70 2.94 -21.04 12.06
CA MET A 70 4.00 -21.68 12.83
C MET A 70 4.16 -21.08 14.23
N LEU A 71 3.99 -19.77 14.35
CA LEU A 71 3.99 -19.10 15.65
C LEU A 71 2.91 -19.66 16.57
N ASN A 72 1.73 -19.93 16.03
CA ASN A 72 0.58 -20.49 16.77
C ASN A 72 0.67 -21.99 17.07
N SER A 73 1.65 -22.69 16.54
CA SER A 73 1.73 -24.14 16.67
C SER A 73 3.06 -24.61 17.26
N VAL A 74 4.09 -24.61 16.44
CA VAL A 74 5.40 -25.22 16.76
C VAL A 74 6.24 -24.34 17.68
N TYR A 75 6.14 -23.01 17.51
CA TYR A 75 7.05 -22.06 18.16
C TYR A 75 6.41 -21.25 19.29
N LEU A 76 5.21 -21.60 19.73
CA LEU A 76 4.55 -20.87 20.81
C LEU A 76 5.39 -20.78 22.10
N SER A 77 6.19 -21.82 22.38
CA SER A 77 7.10 -21.88 23.53
C SER A 77 8.51 -21.33 23.25
N SER A 78 8.86 -21.07 22.01
CA SER A 78 10.19 -20.60 21.59
C SER A 78 10.13 -19.70 20.36
N PRO A 79 9.44 -18.55 20.45
CA PRO A 79 9.19 -17.66 19.32
C PRO A 79 10.47 -16.98 18.81
N GLU A 80 11.51 -16.84 19.63
CA GLU A 80 12.76 -16.16 19.28
C GLU A 80 13.46 -16.82 18.07
N LYS A 81 13.44 -18.16 18.01
CA LYS A 81 14.04 -18.88 16.89
C LYS A 81 13.33 -18.58 15.59
N LEU A 82 11.98 -18.62 15.60
CA LEU A 82 11.17 -18.31 14.44
C LEU A 82 11.35 -16.84 14.01
N ASN A 83 11.38 -15.92 14.97
CA ASN A 83 11.60 -14.50 14.72
C ASN A 83 12.95 -14.25 14.02
N ASN A 84 14.00 -14.96 14.43
CA ASN A 84 15.32 -14.84 13.81
C ASN A 84 15.31 -15.39 12.37
N GLU A 85 14.67 -16.53 12.14
CA GLU A 85 14.50 -17.11 10.81
C GLU A 85 13.68 -16.21 9.89
N PHE A 86 12.59 -15.63 10.41
CA PHE A 86 11.75 -14.68 9.70
C PHE A 86 12.48 -13.38 9.34
N ALA A 87 13.33 -12.88 10.24
CA ALA A 87 14.15 -11.70 9.98
C ALA A 87 15.13 -11.91 8.81
N ILE A 88 15.69 -13.13 8.66
CA ILE A 88 16.54 -13.48 7.52
C ILE A 88 15.73 -13.43 6.22
N VAL A 89 14.53 -13.99 6.22
CA VAL A 89 13.64 -13.97 5.04
C VAL A 89 13.28 -12.53 4.67
N ARG A 90 12.93 -11.70 5.65
CA ARG A 90 12.66 -10.27 5.46
C ARG A 90 13.85 -9.56 4.81
N THR A 91 15.06 -9.80 5.32
CA THR A 91 16.28 -9.19 4.75
C THR A 91 16.47 -9.61 3.29
N LYS A 92 16.32 -10.89 2.98
CA LYS A 92 16.46 -11.39 1.61
C LYS A 92 15.37 -10.86 0.67
N LEU A 93 14.16 -10.68 1.14
CA LEU A 93 13.08 -10.03 0.39
C LEU A 93 13.44 -8.59 0.05
N ILE A 94 13.93 -7.82 1.02
CA ILE A 94 14.35 -6.43 0.82
C ILE A 94 15.49 -6.35 -0.21
N GLU A 95 16.54 -7.17 -0.07
CA GLU A 95 17.65 -7.22 -1.02
C GLU A 95 17.17 -7.53 -2.45
N TYR A 96 16.30 -8.52 -2.60
CA TYR A 96 15.72 -8.88 -3.88
C TYR A 96 14.90 -7.75 -4.49
N LEU A 97 13.96 -7.18 -3.73
CA LEU A 97 13.09 -6.09 -4.21
C LEU A 97 13.88 -4.83 -4.55
N THR A 98 14.94 -4.51 -3.78
CA THR A 98 15.84 -3.40 -4.10
C THR A 98 16.53 -3.64 -5.44
N SER A 99 17.06 -4.85 -5.68
CA SER A 99 17.69 -5.17 -6.96
C SER A 99 16.71 -5.09 -8.15
N VAL A 100 15.45 -5.48 -7.94
CA VAL A 100 14.38 -5.37 -8.96
C VAL A 100 14.04 -3.91 -9.21
N GLN A 101 13.91 -3.11 -8.16
CA GLN A 101 13.65 -1.67 -8.26
C GLN A 101 14.74 -0.97 -9.07
N ASP A 102 16.00 -1.18 -8.72
CA ASP A 102 17.15 -0.52 -9.35
C ASP A 102 17.32 -0.92 -10.83
N SER A 103 16.95 -2.14 -11.19
CA SER A 103 17.14 -2.65 -12.55
C SER A 103 15.98 -2.38 -13.49
N ASN A 104 14.74 -2.27 -12.98
CA ASN A 104 13.55 -2.27 -13.82
C ASN A 104 12.70 -1.00 -13.73
N ILE A 105 12.89 -0.16 -12.72
CA ILE A 105 12.08 1.05 -12.58
C ILE A 105 12.72 2.20 -13.35
N ASN A 106 12.01 2.64 -14.39
CA ASN A 106 12.36 3.82 -15.19
C ASN A 106 11.08 4.45 -15.76
N ASP A 107 11.16 5.67 -16.24
CA ASP A 107 10.00 6.45 -16.72
C ASP A 107 9.21 5.78 -17.85
N SER A 108 9.81 4.84 -18.58
CA SER A 108 9.13 4.15 -19.68
C SER A 108 8.06 3.15 -19.23
N ILE A 109 8.02 2.78 -17.95
CA ILE A 109 7.01 1.85 -17.40
C ILE A 109 5.71 2.55 -17.03
N VAL A 110 5.70 3.89 -16.96
CA VAL A 110 4.52 4.65 -16.57
C VAL A 110 3.42 4.51 -17.62
N ASN A 111 2.31 3.90 -17.25
CA ASN A 111 1.14 3.77 -18.10
C ASN A 111 0.29 5.04 -18.00
N GLN A 112 0.13 5.76 -19.11
CA GLN A 112 -0.61 7.01 -19.15
C GLN A 112 -2.09 6.85 -18.74
N ALA A 113 -2.76 5.77 -19.14
CA ALA A 113 -4.14 5.53 -18.75
C ALA A 113 -4.30 5.31 -17.24
N THR A 114 -3.33 4.63 -16.61
CA THR A 114 -3.29 4.47 -15.15
C THR A 114 -3.11 5.82 -14.46
N ARG A 115 -2.22 6.67 -14.99
CA ARG A 115 -2.01 8.02 -14.45
C ARG A 115 -3.26 8.88 -14.56
N GLU A 116 -3.93 8.85 -15.70
CA GLU A 116 -5.21 9.56 -15.90
C GLU A 116 -6.30 9.06 -14.95
N CYS A 117 -6.35 7.76 -14.68
CA CYS A 117 -7.28 7.19 -13.72
C CYS A 117 -6.97 7.64 -12.28
N MET A 118 -5.69 7.69 -11.86
CA MET A 118 -5.30 8.19 -10.54
C MET A 118 -5.63 9.67 -10.35
N MET A 119 -5.60 10.45 -11.43
CA MET A 119 -5.87 11.89 -11.43
C MET A 119 -7.30 12.23 -11.86
N ALA A 120 -8.18 11.23 -11.89
CA ALA A 120 -9.55 11.43 -12.35
C ALA A 120 -10.35 12.36 -11.42
N PRO A 121 -11.29 13.13 -11.97
CA PRO A 121 -12.23 13.91 -11.18
C PRO A 121 -13.14 12.99 -10.36
N PHE A 122 -13.81 13.54 -9.35
CA PHE A 122 -14.80 12.80 -8.58
C PHE A 122 -15.91 12.24 -9.48
N CYS A 123 -16.27 10.98 -9.25
CA CYS A 123 -17.41 10.36 -9.91
C CYS A 123 -18.69 10.65 -9.13
N ALA A 124 -19.47 11.65 -9.59
CA ALA A 124 -20.70 12.05 -8.92
C ALA A 124 -21.73 10.92 -8.78
N ASN A 125 -21.73 9.95 -9.71
CA ASN A 125 -22.67 8.82 -9.70
C ASN A 125 -22.33 7.77 -8.61
N GLU A 126 -21.09 7.78 -8.11
CA GLU A 126 -20.61 6.84 -7.08
C GLU A 126 -20.74 7.41 -5.66
N ILE A 127 -21.25 8.64 -5.52
CA ILE A 127 -21.44 9.26 -4.21
C ILE A 127 -22.61 8.59 -3.50
N SER A 128 -22.38 8.09 -2.30
CA SER A 128 -23.42 7.47 -1.48
C SER A 128 -24.54 8.47 -1.14
N ILE A 129 -25.72 7.95 -0.80
CA ILE A 129 -26.87 8.79 -0.44
C ILE A 129 -26.53 9.70 0.74
N GLU A 130 -25.81 9.15 1.74
CA GLU A 130 -25.36 9.88 2.92
C GLU A 130 -24.29 10.92 2.57
N GLY A 131 -23.45 10.64 1.58
CA GLY A 131 -22.39 11.53 1.10
C GLY A 131 -22.91 12.72 0.30
N ARG A 132 -24.11 12.64 -0.27
CA ARG A 132 -24.65 13.69 -1.17
C ARG A 132 -24.83 15.05 -0.51
N ALA A 133 -25.23 15.09 0.76
CA ALA A 133 -25.35 16.35 1.48
C ALA A 133 -23.98 17.04 1.63
N LYS A 134 -22.94 16.29 2.02
CA LYS A 134 -21.56 16.79 2.11
C LYS A 134 -21.01 17.19 0.74
N TRP A 135 -21.35 16.43 -0.30
CA TRP A 135 -21.00 16.77 -1.67
C TRP A 135 -21.61 18.11 -2.12
N ASN A 136 -22.87 18.36 -1.82
CA ASN A 136 -23.52 19.62 -2.14
C ASN A 136 -22.84 20.79 -1.41
N GLU A 137 -22.48 20.64 -0.15
CA GLU A 137 -21.74 21.67 0.59
C GLU A 137 -20.35 21.91 -0.01
N PHE A 138 -19.63 20.86 -0.39
CA PHE A 138 -18.35 20.97 -1.11
C PHE A 138 -18.50 21.76 -2.41
N LEU A 139 -19.50 21.45 -3.24
CA LEU A 139 -19.76 22.18 -4.48
C LEU A 139 -20.11 23.65 -4.24
N LYS A 140 -20.88 23.96 -3.20
CA LYS A 140 -21.21 25.35 -2.82
C LYS A 140 -19.94 26.12 -2.48
N CYS A 141 -19.06 25.56 -1.64
CA CYS A 141 -17.79 26.19 -1.29
C CYS A 141 -16.93 26.43 -2.54
N ARG A 142 -16.82 25.43 -3.42
CA ARG A 142 -16.06 25.57 -4.68
C ARG A 142 -16.58 26.68 -5.58
N ILE A 143 -17.88 26.75 -5.78
CA ILE A 143 -18.49 27.81 -6.57
C ILE A 143 -18.18 29.17 -5.95
N GLU A 144 -18.23 29.28 -4.63
CA GLU A 144 -17.91 30.55 -3.94
C GLU A 144 -16.45 30.93 -4.15
N ASP A 145 -15.52 30.01 -3.98
CA ASP A 145 -14.08 30.27 -4.07
C ASP A 145 -13.65 30.59 -5.50
N GLU A 146 -14.06 29.80 -6.49
CA GLU A 146 -13.68 29.99 -7.89
C GLU A 146 -14.32 31.27 -8.48
N TYR A 147 -15.61 31.45 -8.30
CA TYR A 147 -16.27 32.64 -8.83
C TYR A 147 -15.85 33.92 -8.10
N LEU A 148 -15.60 33.85 -6.81
CA LEU A 148 -15.10 35.00 -6.06
C LEU A 148 -13.69 35.38 -6.55
N SER A 149 -12.80 34.40 -6.67
CA SER A 149 -11.43 34.63 -7.15
C SER A 149 -11.39 35.18 -8.55
N ASP A 150 -12.13 34.60 -9.49
CA ASP A 150 -12.14 35.04 -10.89
C ASP A 150 -12.86 36.37 -11.07
N THR A 151 -13.90 36.60 -10.29
CA THR A 151 -14.61 37.86 -10.35
C THR A 151 -13.83 38.99 -9.70
N ILE A 152 -13.10 38.75 -8.63
CA ILE A 152 -12.17 39.72 -8.05
C ILE A 152 -11.05 40.04 -9.03
N LYS A 153 -10.51 39.03 -9.75
CA LYS A 153 -9.50 39.22 -10.78
C LYS A 153 -10.03 40.00 -12.00
N LEU A 154 -11.26 39.72 -12.43
CA LEU A 154 -11.89 40.36 -13.60
C LEU A 154 -12.30 41.81 -13.35
N TYR A 155 -12.82 42.10 -12.17
CA TYR A 155 -13.36 43.42 -11.85
C TYR A 155 -12.38 44.30 -11.07
N GLY A 156 -11.22 43.74 -10.73
CA GLY A 156 -10.16 44.43 -10.02
C GLY A 156 -10.60 44.88 -8.62
N GLU A 157 -9.82 45.69 -7.99
CA GLU A 157 -10.11 46.37 -6.72
C GLU A 157 -11.11 47.54 -6.94
N SER A 158 -12.10 47.32 -7.80
CA SER A 158 -13.13 48.33 -8.11
C SER A 158 -13.99 48.52 -6.87
N GLU A 159 -13.99 49.72 -6.33
CA GLU A 159 -14.91 50.19 -5.31
C GLU A 159 -16.35 50.31 -5.82
N ASP A 160 -16.64 49.84 -7.01
CA ASP A 160 -17.93 49.92 -7.66
C ASP A 160 -18.93 48.99 -6.99
N SER A 161 -19.78 49.59 -6.15
CA SER A 161 -20.82 48.89 -5.38
C SER A 161 -21.82 48.11 -6.25
N GLU A 162 -22.01 48.52 -7.52
CA GLU A 162 -22.92 47.86 -8.45
C GLU A 162 -22.33 46.54 -8.98
N LYS A 163 -21.03 46.48 -9.23
CA LYS A 163 -20.35 45.28 -9.61
C LYS A 163 -20.27 44.26 -8.47
N ILE A 164 -20.00 44.70 -7.24
CA ILE A 164 -20.02 43.87 -6.03
C ILE A 164 -21.41 43.25 -5.84
N LYS A 165 -22.47 44.03 -6.10
CA LYS A 165 -23.85 43.54 -6.01
C LYS A 165 -24.16 42.49 -7.08
N GLN A 166 -23.73 42.69 -8.33
CA GLN A 166 -23.93 41.75 -9.43
C GLN A 166 -23.24 40.40 -9.11
N VAL A 167 -22.04 40.42 -8.53
CA VAL A 167 -21.34 39.22 -8.04
C VAL A 167 -22.11 38.50 -6.95
N SER A 168 -22.62 39.27 -5.99
CA SER A 168 -23.43 38.72 -4.88
C SER A 168 -24.72 38.09 -5.37
N ASP A 169 -25.39 38.73 -6.33
CA ASP A 169 -26.65 38.24 -6.90
C ASP A 169 -26.41 37.00 -7.75
N PHE A 170 -25.31 36.93 -8.49
CA PHE A 170 -24.88 35.75 -9.25
C PHE A 170 -24.59 34.56 -8.33
N LYS A 171 -23.85 34.76 -7.24
CA LYS A 171 -23.60 33.73 -6.21
C LYS A 171 -24.90 33.21 -5.62
N LYS A 172 -25.86 34.08 -5.35
CA LYS A 172 -27.17 33.70 -4.80
C LYS A 172 -27.96 32.80 -5.76
N VAL A 173 -27.91 33.10 -7.06
CA VAL A 173 -28.54 32.30 -8.11
C VAL A 173 -27.90 30.94 -8.21
N GLN A 174 -26.54 30.85 -8.22
CA GLN A 174 -25.81 29.59 -8.28
C GLN A 174 -26.05 28.72 -7.03
N ARG A 175 -26.02 29.32 -5.84
CA ARG A 175 -26.40 28.62 -4.60
C ARG A 175 -27.81 28.06 -4.66
N GLY A 176 -28.76 28.89 -5.11
CA GLY A 176 -30.16 28.48 -5.26
C GLY A 176 -30.34 27.33 -6.26
N GLN A 177 -29.54 27.29 -7.31
CA GLN A 177 -29.54 26.17 -8.27
C GLN A 177 -29.03 24.88 -7.63
N ILE A 178 -27.93 24.93 -6.86
CA ILE A 178 -27.40 23.78 -6.14
C ILE A 178 -28.36 23.30 -5.05
N ASP A 179 -28.98 24.21 -4.31
CA ASP A 179 -30.00 23.88 -3.29
C ASP A 179 -31.24 23.23 -3.90
N ASN A 180 -31.64 23.67 -5.09
CA ASN A 180 -32.77 23.09 -5.83
C ASN A 180 -32.45 21.84 -6.64
N MET A 181 -31.16 21.55 -6.88
CA MET A 181 -30.73 20.25 -7.37
C MET A 181 -30.98 19.24 -6.25
N GLY A 182 -32.18 18.67 -6.21
CA GLY A 182 -32.53 17.65 -5.20
C GLY A 182 -31.49 16.56 -5.11
N ILE A 183 -31.46 15.86 -3.97
CA ILE A 183 -30.53 14.78 -3.60
C ILE A 183 -30.49 13.62 -4.66
N GLY A 184 -30.66 13.85 -5.88
CA GLY A 184 -30.65 12.82 -6.93
C GLY A 184 -30.30 13.31 -8.32
N SER A 185 -30.21 14.62 -8.52
CA SER A 185 -30.16 15.21 -9.85
C SER A 185 -28.84 15.89 -10.22
N ILE A 186 -27.80 15.81 -9.40
CA ILE A 186 -26.49 16.28 -9.84
C ILE A 186 -25.96 15.26 -10.85
N ASN A 187 -26.30 15.51 -12.10
CA ASN A 187 -25.70 14.81 -13.21
C ASN A 187 -24.30 15.39 -13.34
N GLY A 188 -23.25 14.63 -12.96
CA GLY A 188 -21.86 15.08 -13.04
C GLY A 188 -21.45 15.56 -14.43
N ASN A 189 -22.24 15.26 -15.45
CA ASN A 189 -22.06 15.73 -16.83
C ASN A 189 -22.46 17.22 -17.02
N GLU A 190 -23.15 17.81 -16.08
CA GLU A 190 -23.61 19.21 -16.17
C GLU A 190 -22.69 20.19 -15.44
N LEU A 191 -21.73 19.66 -14.64
CA LEU A 191 -20.76 20.51 -13.95
C LEU A 191 -19.47 20.63 -14.74
N PRO A 192 -18.84 21.82 -14.74
CA PRO A 192 -17.48 21.97 -15.29
C PRO A 192 -16.56 20.93 -14.63
N SER A 193 -15.76 20.23 -15.43
CA SER A 193 -14.82 19.21 -14.92
C SER A 193 -13.88 19.76 -13.84
N ALA A 194 -13.50 21.03 -13.95
CA ALA A 194 -12.68 21.71 -12.95
C ALA A 194 -13.30 21.68 -11.53
N MET A 195 -14.63 21.71 -11.42
CA MET A 195 -15.32 21.64 -10.11
C MET A 195 -15.34 20.22 -9.50
N LEU A 196 -15.04 19.22 -10.31
CA LEU A 196 -15.08 17.83 -9.88
C LEU A 196 -13.70 17.31 -9.43
N TYR A 197 -12.63 18.08 -9.64
CA TYR A 197 -11.30 17.65 -9.19
C TYR A 197 -11.18 17.79 -7.66
N PRO A 198 -10.59 16.80 -7.01
CA PRO A 198 -10.30 16.86 -5.58
C PRO A 198 -9.22 17.92 -5.29
N ASP A 199 -9.27 18.53 -4.11
CA ASP A 199 -8.22 19.46 -3.65
C ASP A 199 -6.92 18.73 -3.34
N ARG A 200 -7.03 17.48 -2.90
CA ARG A 200 -5.90 16.63 -2.55
C ARG A 200 -6.16 15.19 -2.97
N ILE A 201 -5.12 14.53 -3.43
CA ILE A 201 -5.15 13.10 -3.78
C ILE A 201 -4.04 12.42 -3.00
N MET A 202 -4.40 11.54 -2.06
CA MET A 202 -3.41 10.72 -1.36
C MET A 202 -3.25 9.38 -2.08
N LEU A 203 -2.02 9.05 -2.44
CA LEU A 203 -1.67 7.70 -2.87
C LEU A 203 -1.30 6.86 -1.64
N LEU A 204 -2.18 5.96 -1.23
CA LEU A 204 -1.89 4.98 -0.18
C LEU A 204 -1.27 3.74 -0.83
N ASN A 205 0.05 3.62 -0.70
CA ASN A 205 0.84 2.57 -1.33
C ASN A 205 1.12 1.42 -0.33
N PHE A 206 0.64 0.22 -0.67
CA PHE A 206 0.89 -1.00 0.10
C PHE A 206 2.14 -1.76 -0.38
N ASN A 207 2.77 -1.32 -1.48
CA ASN A 207 4.00 -1.92 -1.98
C ASN A 207 5.22 -1.23 -1.37
N TYR A 208 6.29 -1.97 -1.24
CA TYR A 208 7.57 -1.46 -0.73
C TYR A 208 8.36 -0.64 -1.77
N THR A 209 8.04 -0.80 -3.07
CA THR A 209 8.74 -0.13 -4.17
C THR A 209 8.16 1.25 -4.46
N LYS A 210 8.99 2.12 -5.03
CA LYS A 210 8.61 3.47 -5.48
C LYS A 210 7.87 3.51 -6.82
N THR A 211 7.48 2.39 -7.38
CA THR A 211 6.85 2.36 -8.71
C THR A 211 5.61 3.25 -8.76
N ALA A 212 4.82 3.28 -7.69
CA ALA A 212 3.61 4.09 -7.61
C ALA A 212 3.90 5.60 -7.55
N ASP A 213 5.04 6.00 -6.98
CA ASP A 213 5.44 7.39 -6.81
C ASP A 213 5.60 8.09 -8.17
N MET A 214 6.01 7.34 -9.21
CA MET A 214 6.20 7.87 -10.56
C MET A 214 4.90 8.35 -11.23
N TYR A 215 3.75 7.93 -10.70
CA TYR A 215 2.45 8.32 -11.21
C TYR A 215 1.96 9.65 -10.62
N MET A 216 2.52 10.08 -9.50
CA MET A 216 2.08 11.27 -8.78
C MET A 216 2.92 12.49 -9.15
N PRO A 217 2.33 13.70 -9.20
CA PRO A 217 3.08 14.94 -9.30
C PRO A 217 3.99 15.16 -8.09
N ALA A 218 5.10 15.88 -8.28
CA ALA A 218 6.06 16.21 -7.23
C ALA A 218 5.60 17.34 -6.29
N ASP A 219 4.31 17.39 -5.96
CA ASP A 219 3.70 18.35 -5.05
C ASP A 219 3.12 17.59 -3.84
N GLU A 220 3.91 17.41 -2.81
CA GLU A 220 3.56 16.65 -1.61
C GLU A 220 2.36 17.24 -0.85
N HIS A 221 2.04 18.51 -1.03
CA HIS A 221 0.91 19.14 -0.36
C HIS A 221 -0.43 18.69 -0.96
N HIS A 222 -0.54 18.68 -2.28
CA HIS A 222 -1.77 18.28 -2.98
C HIS A 222 -1.79 16.78 -3.31
N PHE A 223 -0.61 16.17 -3.46
CA PHE A 223 -0.44 14.77 -3.85
C PHE A 223 0.46 14.00 -2.88
N PRO A 224 0.08 13.91 -1.59
CA PRO A 224 0.87 13.14 -0.63
C PRO A 224 0.89 11.65 -0.98
N ILE A 225 2.08 11.05 -0.87
CA ILE A 225 2.29 9.62 -1.01
C ILE A 225 2.52 9.03 0.37
N ASN A 226 1.77 8.01 0.70
CA ASN A 226 1.87 7.32 1.97
C ASN A 226 2.23 5.85 1.75
N HIS A 227 3.45 5.47 2.08
CA HIS A 227 3.92 4.09 2.07
C HIS A 227 3.57 3.43 3.40
N ILE A 228 2.35 2.93 3.53
CA ILE A 228 1.82 2.40 4.79
C ILE A 228 2.65 1.24 5.36
N HIS A 229 3.25 0.43 4.49
CA HIS A 229 4.15 -0.67 4.85
C HIS A 229 5.63 -0.28 4.88
N GLY A 230 5.96 1.02 4.79
CA GLY A 230 7.33 1.49 4.61
C GLY A 230 7.81 1.35 3.16
N HIS A 231 9.07 1.66 2.92
CA HIS A 231 9.66 1.64 1.57
C HIS A 231 11.13 1.20 1.59
N LEU A 232 11.62 0.70 0.44
CA LEU A 232 12.95 0.08 0.33
C LEU A 232 14.12 1.04 0.57
N ASP A 233 13.96 2.35 0.35
CA ASP A 233 15.02 3.33 0.63
C ASP A 233 15.30 3.49 2.13
N ASN A 234 14.35 3.11 2.97
CA ASN A 234 14.51 3.00 4.40
C ASN A 234 14.14 1.58 4.84
N PRO A 235 15.07 0.61 4.77
CA PRO A 235 14.80 -0.79 5.09
C PRO A 235 14.23 -1.02 6.49
N ASP A 236 14.53 -0.14 7.44
CA ASP A 236 14.03 -0.23 8.82
C ASP A 236 12.54 0.13 8.91
N SER A 237 12.03 0.93 7.97
CA SER A 237 10.61 1.27 7.89
C SER A 237 9.75 0.13 7.35
N VAL A 238 10.34 -0.88 6.70
CA VAL A 238 9.59 -1.98 6.07
C VAL A 238 8.84 -2.79 7.12
N ILE A 239 7.52 -2.75 7.05
CA ILE A 239 6.62 -3.49 7.92
C ILE A 239 6.27 -4.81 7.24
N PHE A 240 6.89 -5.89 7.71
CA PHE A 240 6.69 -7.25 7.24
C PHE A 240 6.33 -8.13 8.44
N GLY A 241 5.16 -8.78 8.40
CA GLY A 241 4.66 -9.52 9.56
C GLY A 241 3.20 -9.94 9.40
N TYR A 242 2.54 -10.22 10.49
CA TYR A 242 1.16 -10.71 10.54
C TYR A 242 0.24 -9.74 11.32
N GLY A 243 -1.07 -10.08 11.38
CA GLY A 243 -2.03 -9.39 12.26
C GLY A 243 -2.73 -8.22 11.60
N ASP A 244 -3.00 -8.31 10.30
CA ASP A 244 -3.93 -7.45 9.60
C ASP A 244 -5.38 -7.81 9.96
N GLU A 245 -5.62 -9.06 10.36
CA GLU A 245 -6.91 -9.57 10.77
C GLU A 245 -6.93 -9.87 12.27
N LEU A 246 -7.93 -9.35 12.97
CA LEU A 246 -8.17 -9.61 14.39
C LEU A 246 -8.93 -10.93 14.55
N ASP A 247 -8.25 -12.04 14.35
CA ASP A 247 -8.82 -13.37 14.57
C ASP A 247 -8.77 -13.79 16.07
N ASN A 248 -9.43 -14.89 16.40
CA ASN A 248 -9.46 -15.41 17.77
C ASN A 248 -8.05 -15.82 18.26
N LYS A 249 -7.19 -16.28 17.35
CA LYS A 249 -5.82 -16.70 17.68
C LYS A 249 -4.93 -15.52 18.04
N TYR A 250 -5.16 -14.36 17.42
CA TYR A 250 -4.50 -13.13 17.81
C TYR A 250 -4.79 -12.78 19.27
N GLN A 251 -6.05 -12.93 19.72
CA GLN A 251 -6.43 -12.67 21.11
C GLN A 251 -5.77 -13.67 22.08
N GLU A 252 -5.66 -14.94 21.69
CA GLU A 252 -4.95 -15.96 22.45
C GLU A 252 -3.47 -15.61 22.62
N ILE A 253 -2.77 -15.27 21.52
CA ILE A 253 -1.36 -14.86 21.55
C ILE A 253 -1.16 -13.62 22.43
N SER A 254 -1.99 -12.59 22.24
CA SER A 254 -1.86 -11.35 23.01
C SER A 254 -2.05 -11.56 24.52
N SER A 255 -2.88 -12.52 24.89
CA SER A 255 -3.12 -12.87 26.31
C SER A 255 -1.92 -13.53 27.00
N LEU A 256 -0.98 -14.09 26.24
CA LEU A 256 0.22 -14.75 26.78
C LEU A 256 1.26 -13.77 27.32
N ASN A 257 1.10 -12.45 27.10
CA ASN A 257 1.99 -11.40 27.57
C ASN A 257 3.49 -11.65 27.25
N ASN A 258 3.77 -12.23 26.08
CA ASN A 258 5.12 -12.49 25.62
C ASN A 258 5.44 -11.56 24.44
N ASN A 259 6.33 -10.60 24.64
CA ASN A 259 6.71 -9.60 23.64
C ASN A 259 7.30 -10.22 22.35
N GLU A 260 7.97 -11.36 22.45
CA GLU A 260 8.51 -12.05 21.28
C GLU A 260 7.40 -12.61 20.37
N LEU A 261 6.25 -12.98 20.93
CA LEU A 261 5.08 -13.37 20.15
C LEU A 261 4.46 -12.19 19.39
N LEU A 262 4.62 -10.98 19.91
CA LEU A 262 4.03 -9.75 19.37
C LEU A 262 4.97 -8.97 18.47
N LYS A 263 6.23 -9.38 18.34
CA LYS A 263 7.32 -8.63 17.70
C LYS A 263 7.07 -8.27 16.23
N ASN A 264 6.42 -9.17 15.48
CA ASN A 264 6.16 -8.99 14.06
C ASN A 264 4.66 -8.79 13.77
N ILE A 265 3.94 -8.15 14.68
CA ILE A 265 2.55 -7.75 14.46
C ILE A 265 2.51 -6.43 13.70
N LYS A 266 1.90 -6.40 12.53
CA LYS A 266 1.75 -5.22 11.70
C LYS A 266 0.99 -4.09 12.40
N SER A 267 -0.11 -4.41 13.09
CA SER A 267 -0.92 -3.42 13.79
C SER A 267 -0.15 -2.63 14.85
N ILE A 268 0.81 -3.25 15.54
CA ILE A 268 1.70 -2.56 16.47
C ILE A 268 2.69 -1.66 15.71
N ARG A 269 3.29 -2.17 14.63
CA ARG A 269 4.25 -1.44 13.81
C ARG A 269 3.63 -0.20 13.15
N TYR A 270 2.37 -0.25 12.73
CA TYR A 270 1.65 0.91 12.21
C TYR A 270 1.50 2.02 13.26
N LEU A 271 1.40 1.68 14.55
CA LEU A 271 1.30 2.67 15.62
C LEU A 271 2.65 3.31 15.96
N GLU A 272 3.75 2.65 15.64
CA GLU A 272 5.12 3.17 15.84
C GLU A 272 5.50 4.17 14.73
N ASP A 273 4.86 4.11 13.56
CA ASP A 273 5.12 4.98 12.42
C ASP A 273 4.10 6.13 12.34
N VAL A 274 4.52 7.23 11.72
CA VAL A 274 3.66 8.38 11.43
C VAL A 274 2.71 8.12 10.25
N ASN A 275 3.02 7.17 9.38
CA ASN A 275 2.27 6.90 8.16
C ASN A 275 0.79 6.61 8.43
N TYR A 276 0.49 5.82 9.44
CA TYR A 276 -0.89 5.52 9.83
C TYR A 276 -1.63 6.78 10.30
N ARG A 277 -0.98 7.65 11.07
CA ARG A 277 -1.57 8.93 11.52
C ARG A 277 -1.85 9.86 10.36
N ASN A 278 -0.94 9.95 9.40
CA ASN A 278 -1.11 10.76 8.20
C ASN A 278 -2.33 10.31 7.38
N VAL A 279 -2.59 9.00 7.29
CA VAL A 279 -3.81 8.47 6.66
C VAL A 279 -5.05 8.91 7.42
N LEU A 280 -5.07 8.78 8.75
CA LEU A 280 -6.20 9.21 9.57
C LEU A 280 -6.47 10.70 9.43
N GLU A 281 -5.44 11.54 9.52
CA GLU A 281 -5.55 12.99 9.33
C GLU A 281 -6.11 13.35 7.97
N PHE A 282 -5.66 12.65 6.91
CA PHE A 282 -6.19 12.86 5.57
C PHE A 282 -7.69 12.50 5.47
N VAL A 283 -8.06 11.34 5.96
CA VAL A 283 -9.45 10.84 5.92
C VAL A 283 -10.40 11.70 6.77
N GLU A 284 -9.92 12.22 7.91
CA GLU A 284 -10.73 13.07 8.80
C GLU A 284 -10.82 14.52 8.32
N SER A 285 -9.93 14.96 7.42
CA SER A 285 -9.84 16.36 6.99
C SER A 285 -11.05 16.81 6.15
N ALA A 286 -11.62 15.93 5.33
CA ALA A 286 -12.70 16.23 4.41
C ALA A 286 -13.44 14.95 3.95
N PRO A 287 -14.63 15.05 3.34
CA PRO A 287 -15.24 13.95 2.61
C PRO A 287 -14.33 13.46 1.48
N TYR A 288 -14.28 12.17 1.25
CA TYR A 288 -13.35 11.54 0.31
C TYR A 288 -14.01 10.41 -0.50
N GLN A 289 -13.39 10.07 -1.63
CA GLN A 289 -13.65 8.84 -2.40
C GLN A 289 -12.41 7.95 -2.35
N ILE A 290 -12.61 6.64 -2.35
CA ILE A 290 -11.53 5.64 -2.37
C ILE A 290 -11.57 4.92 -3.71
N TYR A 291 -10.42 4.88 -4.39
CA TYR A 291 -10.20 4.07 -5.58
C TYR A 291 -9.21 2.95 -5.25
N ILE A 292 -9.63 1.69 -5.43
CA ILE A 292 -8.79 0.53 -5.19
C ILE A 292 -8.21 0.08 -6.53
N MET A 293 -6.87 0.01 -6.61
CA MET A 293 -6.15 -0.35 -7.81
C MET A 293 -5.24 -1.55 -7.57
N GLY A 294 -5.21 -2.48 -8.51
CA GLY A 294 -4.22 -3.56 -8.51
C GLY A 294 -4.47 -4.66 -7.48
N HIS A 295 -5.74 -4.94 -7.15
CA HIS A 295 -6.10 -6.04 -6.24
C HIS A 295 -6.54 -7.26 -7.05
#